data_c6788ba2a80be6e69c8a9f9004ff2fa1
#
_entry.id   c6788ba2a80be6e69c8a9f9004ff2fa1
#
_cell.length_a   1.000
_cell.length_b   1.000
_cell.length_c   1.000
_cell.angle_alpha   90.00
_cell.angle_beta   90.00
_cell.angle_gamma   90.00
#
_symmetry.space_group_name_H-M   'P 1'
#
loop_
_entity.id
_entity.type
_entity.pdbx_description
1 polymer ?
#
loop_
_entity_poly.entity_id
_entity_poly.type
_entity_poly.pdbx_seq_one_letter_code
_entity_poly.pdbx_strand_id
1 'polypeptide(L)'
;MMTEAKPQTVHAAFRQAAARWPERPFLAVLPETAERYGIEAGEITYAAAAETVERLSVGWAKAGFGRGHRVALLTENRPIYFLTWFALNRLGISVVPINPDLRSAELEYLIGHSEIAAAVVL
;
A
#
# COMPACT_ATOMS: atom_id res chain seq x y z
N MET A 1 25.56 21.97 8.33
CA MET A 1 24.83 21.26 7.26
C MET A 1 24.12 20.08 7.87
N MET A 2 22.81 20.02 7.69
CA MET A 2 22.01 18.91 8.21
C MET A 2 22.06 17.73 7.26
N THR A 3 22.44 16.58 7.77
CA THR A 3 22.41 15.34 7.02
C THR A 3 21.03 14.70 7.19
N GLU A 4 20.39 14.33 6.10
CA GLU A 4 19.13 13.62 6.17
C GLU A 4 19.34 12.28 6.89
N ALA A 5 18.45 11.95 7.82
CA ALA A 5 18.50 10.67 8.49
C ALA A 5 18.20 9.54 7.47
N LYS A 6 18.90 8.41 7.62
CA LYS A 6 18.58 7.25 6.80
C LYS A 6 17.18 6.76 7.11
N PRO A 7 16.36 6.50 6.09
CA PRO A 7 15.03 5.94 6.33
C PRO A 7 15.14 4.54 6.92
N GLN A 8 14.35 4.27 7.96
CA GLN A 8 14.32 2.98 8.64
C GLN A 8 13.16 2.10 8.19
N THR A 9 12.22 2.66 7.43
CA THR A 9 11.06 1.94 6.92
C THR A 9 10.83 2.31 5.46
N VAL A 10 10.07 1.48 4.77
CA VAL A 10 9.69 1.75 3.38
C VAL A 10 8.88 3.06 3.31
N HIS A 11 7.97 3.28 4.26
CA HIS A 11 7.20 4.51 4.33
C HIS A 11 8.09 5.75 4.52
N ALA A 12 9.08 5.66 5.40
CA ALA A 12 10.00 6.78 5.62
C ALA A 12 10.80 7.09 4.35
N ALA A 13 11.28 6.08 3.63
CA ALA A 13 11.97 6.26 2.36
C ALA A 13 11.07 6.93 1.33
N PHE A 14 9.83 6.49 1.23
CA PHE A 14 8.83 7.08 0.35
C PHE A 14 8.58 8.55 0.70
N ARG A 15 8.42 8.88 1.98
CA ARG A 15 8.21 10.27 2.42
C ARG A 15 9.37 11.17 2.08
N GLN A 16 10.60 10.71 2.25
CA GLN A 16 11.78 11.48 1.86
C GLN A 16 11.79 11.77 0.37
N ALA A 17 11.50 10.77 -0.45
CA ALA A 17 11.44 10.94 -1.90
C ALA A 17 10.31 11.91 -2.30
N ALA A 18 9.15 11.80 -1.67
CA ALA A 18 8.01 12.68 -1.93
C ALA A 18 8.29 14.13 -1.57
N ALA A 19 9.00 14.36 -0.48
CA ALA A 19 9.40 15.70 -0.07
C ALA A 19 10.43 16.31 -1.03
N ARG A 20 11.33 15.47 -1.56
CA ARG A 20 12.41 15.90 -2.44
C ARG A 20 11.96 16.08 -3.89
N TRP A 21 11.07 15.20 -4.38
CA TRP A 21 10.62 15.20 -5.77
C TRP A 21 9.09 15.09 -5.87
N PRO A 22 8.35 16.05 -5.32
CA PRO A 22 6.88 15.92 -5.24
C PRO A 22 6.19 15.80 -6.59
N GLU A 23 6.76 16.39 -7.63
CA GLU A 23 6.14 16.42 -8.97
C GLU A 23 6.58 15.26 -9.87
N ARG A 24 7.54 14.45 -9.44
CA ARG A 24 7.95 13.31 -10.24
C ARG A 24 6.93 12.17 -10.14
N PRO A 25 6.81 11.37 -11.20
CA PRO A 25 5.90 10.22 -11.14
C PRO A 25 6.42 9.17 -10.17
N PHE A 26 5.51 8.67 -9.33
CA PHE A 26 5.74 7.57 -8.43
C PHE A 26 5.26 6.26 -9.02
N LEU A 27 4.05 6.25 -9.57
CA LEU A 27 3.44 5.12 -10.26
C LEU A 27 2.94 5.56 -11.62
N ALA A 28 2.99 4.64 -12.58
CA ALA A 28 2.41 4.87 -13.89
C ALA A 28 1.50 3.68 -14.22
N VAL A 29 0.29 3.99 -14.67
CA VAL A 29 -0.67 3.00 -15.13
C VAL A 29 -0.72 3.08 -16.65
N LEU A 30 -0.27 2.02 -17.30
CA LEU A 30 -0.26 1.95 -18.77
C LEU A 30 -1.68 1.79 -19.31
N PRO A 31 -1.96 2.26 -20.53
CA PRO A 31 -3.30 2.16 -21.10
C PRO A 31 -3.88 0.74 -21.11
N GLU A 32 -3.06 -0.23 -21.45
CA GLU A 32 -3.50 -1.65 -21.46
C GLU A 32 -3.87 -2.15 -20.06
N THR A 33 -3.09 -1.75 -19.07
CA THR A 33 -3.36 -2.11 -17.67
C THR A 33 -4.62 -1.42 -17.18
N ALA A 34 -4.80 -0.15 -17.53
CA ALA A 34 -5.97 0.63 -17.16
C ALA A 34 -7.26 -0.03 -17.69
N GLU A 35 -7.23 -0.45 -18.94
CA GLU A 35 -8.36 -1.13 -19.56
C GLU A 35 -8.66 -2.46 -18.86
N ARG A 36 -7.61 -3.25 -18.61
CA ARG A 36 -7.73 -4.55 -17.97
C ARG A 36 -8.33 -4.48 -16.57
N TYR A 37 -7.96 -3.47 -15.80
CA TYR A 37 -8.41 -3.32 -14.42
C TYR A 37 -9.59 -2.37 -14.25
N GLY A 38 -10.02 -1.70 -15.31
CA GLY A 38 -11.11 -0.73 -15.22
C GLY A 38 -10.75 0.50 -14.39
N ILE A 39 -9.51 0.97 -14.50
CA ILE A 39 -9.01 2.15 -13.78
C ILE A 39 -8.47 3.17 -14.78
N GLU A 40 -8.15 4.36 -14.29
CA GLU A 40 -7.57 5.40 -15.12
C GLU A 40 -6.11 5.12 -15.46
N ALA A 41 -5.74 5.38 -16.71
CA ALA A 41 -4.35 5.38 -17.14
C ALA A 41 -3.67 6.68 -16.73
N GLY A 42 -2.34 6.66 -16.67
CA GLY A 42 -1.55 7.85 -16.43
C GLY A 42 -0.63 7.72 -15.23
N GLU A 43 -0.04 8.85 -14.87
CA GLU A 43 0.94 8.90 -13.79
C GLU A 43 0.34 9.43 -12.50
N ILE A 44 0.81 8.86 -11.38
CA ILE A 44 0.51 9.35 -10.04
C ILE A 44 1.82 9.94 -9.50
N THR A 45 1.81 11.23 -9.20
CA THR A 45 3.01 11.90 -8.67
C THR A 45 3.29 11.47 -7.23
N TYR A 46 4.52 11.69 -6.78
CA TYR A 46 4.86 11.48 -5.38
C TYR A 46 3.97 12.29 -4.44
N ALA A 47 3.68 13.54 -4.79
CA ALA A 47 2.82 14.39 -3.96
C ALA A 47 1.40 13.82 -3.83
N ALA A 48 0.80 13.41 -4.95
CA ALA A 48 -0.53 12.80 -4.93
C ALA A 48 -0.55 11.49 -4.17
N ALA A 49 0.48 10.67 -4.36
CA ALA A 49 0.63 9.40 -3.65
C ALA A 49 0.76 9.63 -2.14
N ALA A 50 1.59 10.59 -1.74
CA ALA A 50 1.80 10.91 -0.32
C ALA A 50 0.50 11.38 0.36
N GLU A 51 -0.29 12.19 -0.33
CA GLU A 51 -1.59 12.63 0.18
C GLU A 51 -2.54 11.46 0.39
N THR A 52 -2.62 10.55 -0.57
CA THR A 52 -3.46 9.37 -0.47
C THR A 52 -2.98 8.44 0.66
N VAL A 53 -1.68 8.21 0.76
CA VAL A 53 -1.10 7.39 1.83
C VAL A 53 -1.43 7.98 3.20
N GLU A 54 -1.36 9.31 3.34
CA GLU A 54 -1.71 9.99 4.59
C GLU A 54 -3.17 9.74 4.96
N ARG A 55 -4.09 9.92 4.02
CA ARG A 55 -5.52 9.69 4.26
C ARG A 55 -5.81 8.26 4.63
N LEU A 56 -5.21 7.30 3.93
CA LEU A 56 -5.37 5.88 4.24
C LEU A 56 -4.82 5.55 5.64
N SER A 57 -3.67 6.10 5.99
CA SER A 57 -3.07 5.89 7.32
C SER A 57 -3.99 6.37 8.43
N VAL A 58 -4.55 7.57 8.27
CA VAL A 58 -5.50 8.13 9.24
C VAL A 58 -6.73 7.24 9.37
N GLY A 59 -7.27 6.76 8.26
CA GLY A 59 -8.43 5.88 8.25
C GLY A 59 -8.19 4.57 8.98
N TRP A 60 -7.07 3.91 8.68
CA TRP A 60 -6.71 2.66 9.34
C TRP A 60 -6.47 2.86 10.86
N ALA A 61 -5.78 3.93 11.24
CA ALA A 61 -5.54 4.23 12.64
C ALA A 61 -6.85 4.48 13.39
N LYS A 62 -7.78 5.23 12.79
CA LYS A 62 -9.09 5.49 13.39
C LYS A 62 -9.92 4.22 13.54
N ALA A 63 -9.73 3.27 12.65
CA ALA A 63 -10.42 1.97 12.72
C ALA A 63 -9.83 1.05 13.80
N GLY A 64 -8.76 1.46 14.47
CA GLY A 64 -8.16 0.71 15.57
C GLY A 64 -7.01 -0.19 15.18
N PHE A 65 -6.51 -0.09 13.95
CA PHE A 65 -5.38 -0.92 13.51
C PHE A 65 -4.04 -0.23 13.80
N GLY A 66 -3.05 -1.02 14.16
CA GLY A 66 -1.72 -0.53 14.47
C GLY A 66 -0.71 -1.64 14.57
N ARG A 67 0.40 -1.36 15.23
CA ARG A 67 1.51 -2.29 15.39
C ARG A 67 1.02 -3.63 15.97
N GLY A 68 1.49 -4.70 15.36
CA GLY A 68 1.15 -6.06 15.75
C GLY A 68 0.01 -6.67 14.96
N HIS A 69 -0.76 -5.86 14.25
CA HIS A 69 -1.80 -6.37 13.35
C HIS A 69 -1.21 -6.81 12.02
N ARG A 70 -1.88 -7.74 11.39
CA ARG A 70 -1.56 -8.20 10.03
C ARG A 70 -2.77 -7.99 9.15
N VAL A 71 -2.54 -7.41 7.97
CA VAL A 71 -3.60 -7.11 7.01
C VAL A 71 -3.25 -7.75 5.67
N ALA A 72 -4.17 -8.52 5.13
CA ALA A 72 -3.99 -9.15 3.83
C ALA A 72 -4.38 -8.19 2.71
N LEU A 73 -3.61 -8.20 1.64
CA LEU A 73 -3.93 -7.45 0.42
C LEU A 73 -4.17 -8.41 -0.73
N LEU A 74 -5.38 -8.39 -1.26
CA LEU A 74 -5.82 -9.19 -2.42
C LEU A 74 -6.29 -8.27 -3.54
N THR A 75 -5.55 -7.23 -3.82
CA THR A 75 -5.97 -6.18 -4.76
C THR A 75 -5.23 -6.20 -6.09
N GLU A 76 -4.51 -7.27 -6.39
CA GLU A 76 -3.67 -7.34 -7.58
C GLU A 76 -2.64 -6.19 -7.58
N ASN A 77 -1.95 -5.95 -8.70
CA ASN A 77 -0.93 -4.89 -8.78
C ASN A 77 -1.53 -3.55 -9.20
N ARG A 78 -2.61 -3.16 -8.55
CA ARG A 78 -3.26 -1.86 -8.77
C ARG A 78 -2.57 -0.79 -7.93
N PRO A 79 -2.71 0.49 -8.29
CA PRO A 79 -2.15 1.57 -7.46
C PRO A 79 -2.56 1.49 -6.00
N ILE A 80 -3.81 1.12 -5.72
CA ILE A 80 -4.32 0.99 -4.35
C ILE A 80 -3.54 -0.06 -3.54
N TYR A 81 -2.97 -1.08 -4.18
CA TYR A 81 -2.14 -2.06 -3.52
C TYR A 81 -0.92 -1.40 -2.87
N PHE A 82 -0.19 -0.60 -3.66
CA PHE A 82 1.03 0.05 -3.19
C PHE A 82 0.74 1.15 -2.18
N LEU A 83 -0.28 1.94 -2.43
CA LEU A 83 -0.65 3.06 -1.55
C LEU A 83 -1.14 2.54 -0.19
N THR A 84 -1.93 1.48 -0.18
CA THR A 84 -2.39 0.84 1.05
C THR A 84 -1.22 0.21 1.80
N TRP A 85 -0.34 -0.48 1.09
CA TRP A 85 0.85 -1.08 1.69
C TRP A 85 1.68 -0.02 2.44
N PHE A 86 1.94 1.11 1.79
CA PHE A 86 2.72 2.19 2.41
C PHE A 86 1.99 2.78 3.62
N ALA A 87 0.68 2.94 3.55
CA ALA A 87 -0.11 3.41 4.68
C ALA A 87 -0.04 2.46 5.87
N LEU A 88 -0.16 1.17 5.62
CA LEU A 88 -0.06 0.14 6.66
C LEU A 88 1.36 0.08 7.23
N ASN A 89 2.37 0.18 6.38
CA ASN A 89 3.77 0.21 6.81
C ASN A 89 4.04 1.38 7.76
N ARG A 90 3.48 2.54 7.47
CA ARG A 90 3.59 3.70 8.35
C ARG A 90 3.10 3.40 9.77
N LEU A 91 2.06 2.62 9.90
CA LEU A 91 1.43 2.29 11.19
C LEU A 91 2.07 1.08 11.88
N GLY A 92 3.10 0.50 11.27
CA GLY A 92 3.74 -0.70 11.81
C GLY A 92 2.92 -1.97 11.62
N ILE A 93 1.96 -1.94 10.70
CA ILE A 93 1.11 -3.08 10.38
C ILE A 93 1.82 -3.95 9.35
N SER A 94 1.85 -5.25 9.59
CA SER A 94 2.43 -6.20 8.65
C SER A 94 1.46 -6.48 7.50
N VAL A 95 1.96 -6.37 6.27
CA VAL A 95 1.18 -6.66 5.08
C VAL A 95 1.40 -8.11 4.68
N VAL A 96 0.31 -8.81 4.43
CA VAL A 96 0.34 -10.17 3.92
C VAL A 96 -0.20 -10.14 2.49
N PRO A 97 0.69 -10.09 1.48
CA PRO A 97 0.25 -10.11 0.09
C PRO A 97 -0.26 -11.51 -0.25
N ILE A 98 -1.44 -11.58 -0.83
CA ILE A 98 -2.07 -12.84 -1.19
C ILE A 98 -2.37 -12.83 -2.68
N ASN A 99 -2.01 -13.92 -3.36
CA ASN A 99 -2.31 -14.10 -4.76
C ASN A 99 -3.84 -14.23 -4.94
N PRO A 100 -4.47 -13.34 -5.71
CA PRO A 100 -5.92 -13.40 -5.92
C PRO A 100 -6.39 -14.62 -6.70
N ASP A 101 -5.46 -15.34 -7.35
CA ASP A 101 -5.79 -16.55 -8.12
C ASP A 101 -5.82 -17.82 -7.28
N LEU A 102 -5.58 -17.71 -5.97
CA LEU A 102 -5.63 -18.86 -5.07
C LEU A 102 -7.06 -19.42 -4.96
N ARG A 103 -7.14 -20.74 -4.84
CA ARG A 103 -8.41 -21.43 -4.61
C ARG A 103 -8.91 -21.15 -3.20
N SER A 104 -10.22 -21.28 -2.99
CA SER A 104 -10.85 -21.01 -1.70
C SER A 104 -10.21 -21.75 -0.53
N ALA A 105 -9.87 -23.03 -0.70
CA ALA A 105 -9.25 -23.82 0.36
C ALA A 105 -7.85 -23.32 0.72
N GLU A 106 -7.06 -22.94 -0.30
CA GLU A 106 -5.73 -22.38 -0.08
C GLU A 106 -5.81 -21.02 0.61
N LEU A 107 -6.77 -20.20 0.20
CA LEU A 107 -7.01 -18.90 0.77
C LEU A 107 -7.42 -18.99 2.24
N GLU A 108 -8.36 -19.89 2.55
CA GLU A 108 -8.77 -20.15 3.93
C GLU A 108 -7.61 -20.57 4.82
N TYR A 109 -6.77 -21.46 4.30
CA TYR A 109 -5.59 -21.91 5.04
C TYR A 109 -4.62 -20.75 5.34
N LEU A 110 -4.32 -19.93 4.33
CA LEU A 110 -3.42 -18.81 4.49
C LEU A 110 -3.97 -17.76 5.48
N ILE A 111 -5.23 -17.44 5.36
CA ILE A 111 -5.87 -16.45 6.24
C ILE A 111 -5.86 -16.94 7.68
N GLY A 112 -6.25 -18.19 7.92
CA GLY A 112 -6.26 -18.76 9.25
C GLY A 112 -4.88 -18.91 9.87
N HIS A 113 -3.89 -19.30 9.04
CA HIS A 113 -2.53 -19.54 9.50
C HIS A 113 -1.73 -18.27 9.76
N SER A 114 -2.02 -17.20 9.02
CA SER A 114 -1.27 -15.94 9.11
C SER A 114 -1.76 -14.98 10.19
N GLU A 115 -2.77 -15.34 10.95
CA GLU A 115 -3.35 -14.49 12.02
C GLU A 115 -3.74 -13.11 11.51
N ILE A 116 -4.44 -13.07 10.37
CA ILE A 116 -4.84 -11.82 9.71
C ILE A 116 -5.99 -11.16 10.48
N ALA A 117 -5.84 -9.87 10.78
CA ALA A 117 -6.86 -9.08 11.46
C ALA A 117 -7.89 -8.49 10.49
N ALA A 118 -7.50 -8.23 9.24
CA ALA A 118 -8.37 -7.68 8.21
C ALA A 118 -7.82 -8.01 6.83
N ALA A 119 -8.67 -7.89 5.81
CA ALA A 119 -8.26 -8.09 4.43
C ALA A 119 -8.85 -7.00 3.55
N VAL A 120 -8.04 -6.52 2.60
CA VAL A 120 -8.48 -5.59 1.56
C VAL A 120 -8.68 -6.41 0.29
N VAL A 121 -9.90 -6.42 -0.21
CA VAL A 121 -10.31 -7.24 -1.35
C VAL A 121 -11.03 -6.35 -2.36
N LEU A 122 -10.90 -6.67 -3.63
CA LEU A 122 -11.64 -6.00 -4.71
C LEU A 122 -12.84 -6.84 -5.12
#